data_f5e336e955d986d33fa69ef4f7649313
#
_entry.id   f5e336e955d986d33fa69ef4f7649313
#
_cell.length_a   1.000
_cell.length_b   1.000
_cell.length_c   1.000
_cell.angle_alpha   90.00
_cell.angle_beta   90.00
_cell.angle_gamma   90.00
#
_symmetry.space_group_name_H-M   'P 1'
#
loop_
_entity.id
_entity.type
_entity.pdbx_description
1 polymer ?
#
loop_
_entity_poly.entity_id
_entity_poly.type
_entity_poly.pdbx_seq_one_letter_code
_entity_poly.pdbx_strand_id
1 'polypeptide(L)'
;LLRAGGDDDVVVTTGSQQALDLVAKLFLDPGDVVLAESPSYVGAMGIFRSYQAEVAHIPMDADGMIPAALTERIRSLRAAGKQLKLLYLIPTFQNPGGVTLSSERRLAIIDIARSEGILILEDNPYGLLWFDRPAPAAMRSVEHDGIVYLGSFSKTLAPGFRVGWALAPHGIREKLVLAAEAAILSPSSLNQMVITDYLARADWQGQIDVFRGLYRERRDAMLEALAQHLPDLQWTVPNGGFYVWLTLTEGLDAKGMLPRAVKELVAYTPGTAFYADGSGRSNIRLAFCYPQPAEIREGIRRLATVVRGEQELLETFSATGPIPVAYDPHVASPPPNIA
;
A
#
# COMPACT_ATOMS: atom_id res chain seq x y z
N LEU A 1 -15.82 9.62 -12.11
CA LEU A 1 -14.92 10.66 -12.61
C LEU A 1 -14.90 11.80 -11.62
N LEU A 2 -13.72 12.16 -11.13
CA LEU A 2 -13.51 13.38 -10.36
C LEU A 2 -13.86 14.57 -11.27
N ARG A 3 -14.78 15.42 -10.82
CA ARG A 3 -14.88 16.76 -11.34
C ARG A 3 -14.04 17.64 -10.43
N ALA A 4 -12.98 18.24 -10.96
CA ALA A 4 -12.34 19.35 -10.27
C ALA A 4 -13.40 20.47 -10.12
N GLY A 5 -13.47 21.10 -8.96
CA GLY A 5 -14.40 22.21 -8.70
C GLY A 5 -14.07 23.46 -9.51
N GLY A 6 -12.90 23.48 -10.16
CA GLY A 6 -12.36 24.45 -11.09
C GLY A 6 -10.97 24.02 -11.53
N ASP A 7 -10.46 24.56 -12.61
CA ASP A 7 -9.10 24.31 -13.12
C ASP A 7 -8.00 24.67 -12.11
N ASP A 8 -8.35 25.44 -11.09
CA ASP A 8 -7.45 26.00 -10.09
C ASP A 8 -7.06 25.03 -8.95
N ASP A 9 -7.73 23.89 -8.82
CA ASP A 9 -7.47 22.94 -7.70
C ASP A 9 -6.38 21.92 -7.98
N VAL A 10 -5.87 21.84 -9.21
CA VAL A 10 -4.89 20.84 -9.65
C VAL A 10 -3.47 21.36 -9.48
N VAL A 11 -2.62 20.53 -8.85
CA VAL A 11 -1.16 20.71 -8.83
C VAL A 11 -0.52 19.51 -9.50
N VAL A 12 0.17 19.72 -10.61
CA VAL A 12 0.94 18.67 -11.28
C VAL A 12 2.23 18.41 -10.51
N THR A 13 2.58 17.13 -10.36
CA THR A 13 3.75 16.69 -9.58
C THR A 13 4.57 15.65 -10.35
N THR A 14 5.81 15.41 -9.90
CA THR A 14 6.68 14.35 -10.42
C THR A 14 6.23 12.97 -9.88
N GLY A 15 5.04 12.54 -10.28
CA GLY A 15 4.32 11.38 -9.76
C GLY A 15 3.65 11.65 -8.40
N SER A 16 2.69 10.80 -8.02
CA SER A 16 1.97 10.93 -6.74
C SER A 16 2.88 10.82 -5.51
N GLN A 17 4.03 10.16 -5.62
CA GLN A 17 5.03 10.08 -4.56
C GLN A 17 5.52 11.47 -4.12
N GLN A 18 5.76 12.39 -5.08
CA GLN A 18 6.12 13.76 -4.76
C GLN A 18 4.95 14.52 -4.13
N ALA A 19 3.73 14.33 -4.64
CA ALA A 19 2.55 14.95 -4.04
C ALA A 19 2.38 14.53 -2.58
N LEU A 20 2.57 13.24 -2.27
CA LEU A 20 2.55 12.69 -0.93
C LEU A 20 3.63 13.31 -0.04
N ASP A 21 4.87 13.44 -0.54
CA ASP A 21 5.98 14.07 0.18
C ASP A 21 5.70 15.56 0.46
N LEU A 22 5.19 16.30 -0.52
CA LEU A 22 4.82 17.70 -0.35
C LEU A 22 3.72 17.91 0.69
N VAL A 23 2.70 17.06 0.72
CA VAL A 23 1.66 17.10 1.76
C VAL A 23 2.27 16.79 3.13
N ALA A 24 3.10 15.76 3.24
CA ALA A 24 3.80 15.44 4.48
C ALA A 24 4.65 16.63 4.97
N LYS A 25 5.41 17.26 4.07
CA LYS A 25 6.22 18.46 4.37
C LYS A 25 5.40 19.64 4.89
N LEU A 26 4.18 19.83 4.41
CA LEU A 26 3.32 20.95 4.81
C LEU A 26 2.60 20.74 6.14
N PHE A 27 2.31 19.48 6.51
CA PHE A 27 1.42 19.19 7.60
C PHE A 27 2.08 18.49 8.79
N LEU A 28 3.25 17.86 8.62
CA LEU A 28 3.86 17.02 9.65
C LEU A 28 5.06 17.70 10.30
N ASP A 29 5.00 17.77 11.62
CA ASP A 29 6.12 18.05 12.49
C ASP A 29 6.58 16.77 13.22
N PRO A 30 7.82 16.71 13.76
CA PRO A 30 8.29 15.57 14.54
C PRO A 30 7.34 15.23 15.69
N GLY A 31 6.93 13.97 15.77
CA GLY A 31 6.01 13.45 16.79
C GLY A 31 4.52 13.59 16.47
N ASP A 32 4.15 14.24 15.38
CA ASP A 32 2.77 14.22 14.87
C ASP A 32 2.36 12.81 14.44
N VAL A 33 1.06 12.53 14.46
CA VAL A 33 0.52 11.21 14.13
C VAL A 33 -0.21 11.24 12.78
N VAL A 34 0.13 10.29 11.92
CA VAL A 34 -0.61 9.93 10.71
C VAL A 34 -1.38 8.64 10.99
N LEU A 35 -2.70 8.70 10.81
CA LEU A 35 -3.55 7.51 10.80
C LEU A 35 -3.44 6.85 9.42
N ALA A 36 -3.27 5.54 9.35
CA ALA A 36 -3.16 4.80 8.09
C ALA A 36 -3.80 3.42 8.19
N GLU A 37 -4.19 2.88 7.05
CA GLU A 37 -4.66 1.50 6.93
C GLU A 37 -3.65 0.49 7.47
N SER A 38 -4.11 -0.66 7.93
CA SER A 38 -3.31 -1.77 8.44
C SER A 38 -3.57 -3.04 7.61
N PRO A 39 -2.66 -3.44 6.71
CA PRO A 39 -1.38 -2.82 6.30
C PRO A 39 -1.55 -1.58 5.42
N SER A 40 -0.44 -0.84 5.14
CA SER A 40 -0.46 0.30 4.24
C SER A 40 0.79 0.40 3.34
N TYR A 41 0.80 1.34 2.40
CA TYR A 41 1.83 1.47 1.38
C TYR A 41 3.21 1.83 1.96
N VAL A 42 4.20 0.98 1.67
CA VAL A 42 5.57 1.13 2.18
C VAL A 42 6.21 2.47 1.84
N GLY A 43 5.93 3.03 0.64
CA GLY A 43 6.46 4.33 0.23
C GLY A 43 5.91 5.48 1.07
N ALA A 44 4.63 5.44 1.45
CA ALA A 44 4.02 6.40 2.36
C ALA A 44 4.61 6.30 3.77
N MET A 45 4.78 5.07 4.29
CA MET A 45 5.43 4.84 5.59
C MET A 45 6.85 5.43 5.63
N GLY A 46 7.61 5.28 4.53
CA GLY A 46 8.94 5.85 4.39
C GLY A 46 8.94 7.38 4.45
N ILE A 47 8.00 8.02 3.74
CA ILE A 47 7.84 9.48 3.75
C ILE A 47 7.49 9.97 5.15
N PHE A 48 6.45 9.42 5.79
CA PHE A 48 6.03 9.86 7.13
C PHE A 48 7.15 9.72 8.15
N ARG A 49 7.92 8.63 8.06
CA ARG A 49 9.11 8.43 8.91
C ARG A 49 10.21 9.47 8.66
N SER A 50 10.41 9.93 7.41
CA SER A 50 11.42 10.95 7.10
C SER A 50 11.10 12.31 7.72
N TYR A 51 9.82 12.58 7.97
CA TYR A 51 9.34 13.75 8.74
C TYR A 51 9.21 13.46 10.25
N GLN A 52 9.70 12.30 10.73
CA GLN A 52 9.65 11.88 12.13
C GLN A 52 8.21 11.81 12.69
N ALA A 53 7.23 11.61 11.82
CA ALA A 53 5.85 11.38 12.23
C ALA A 53 5.66 9.93 12.68
N GLU A 54 4.78 9.71 13.66
CA GLU A 54 4.33 8.40 14.08
C GLU A 54 3.21 7.92 13.17
N VAL A 55 3.19 6.63 12.82
CA VAL A 55 2.09 6.03 12.06
C VAL A 55 1.26 5.17 12.99
N ALA A 56 -0.02 5.50 13.11
CA ALA A 56 -0.99 4.71 13.85
C ALA A 56 -1.87 3.92 12.88
N HIS A 57 -1.72 2.60 12.89
CA HIS A 57 -2.46 1.70 12.03
C HIS A 57 -3.90 1.51 12.51
N ILE A 58 -4.84 1.48 11.55
CA ILE A 58 -6.27 1.22 11.73
C ILE A 58 -6.62 -0.10 11.05
N PRO A 59 -7.23 -1.06 11.74
CA PRO A 59 -7.62 -2.34 11.16
C PRO A 59 -8.53 -2.22 9.96
N MET A 60 -8.38 -3.16 9.03
CA MET A 60 -9.23 -3.36 7.85
C MET A 60 -9.83 -4.77 7.83
N ASP A 61 -10.94 -4.90 7.11
CA ASP A 61 -11.51 -6.18 6.70
C ASP A 61 -11.76 -6.20 5.17
N ALA A 62 -12.63 -7.09 4.70
CA ALA A 62 -12.94 -7.22 3.27
C ALA A 62 -13.56 -5.95 2.64
N ASP A 63 -14.17 -5.08 3.44
CA ASP A 63 -14.76 -3.80 3.02
C ASP A 63 -13.85 -2.58 3.26
N GLY A 64 -12.59 -2.82 3.63
CA GLY A 64 -11.58 -1.79 3.89
C GLY A 64 -11.50 -1.35 5.35
N MET A 65 -11.01 -0.15 5.63
CA MET A 65 -10.83 0.40 6.97
C MET A 65 -12.14 0.35 7.78
N ILE A 66 -12.05 -0.10 9.03
CA ILE A 66 -13.20 -0.22 9.95
C ILE A 66 -13.46 1.12 10.65
N PRO A 67 -14.59 1.81 10.37
CA PRO A 67 -14.87 3.14 10.94
C PRO A 67 -14.90 3.17 12.47
N ALA A 68 -15.45 2.14 13.12
CA ALA A 68 -15.48 2.06 14.58
C ALA A 68 -14.06 1.97 15.17
N ALA A 69 -13.15 1.22 14.54
CA ALA A 69 -11.77 1.14 14.95
C ALA A 69 -11.02 2.47 14.76
N LEU A 70 -11.33 3.20 13.67
CA LEU A 70 -10.82 4.56 13.46
C LEU A 70 -11.24 5.50 14.60
N THR A 71 -12.51 5.54 14.94
CA THR A 71 -13.02 6.39 16.03
C THR A 71 -12.36 6.06 17.37
N GLU A 72 -12.23 4.77 17.69
CA GLU A 72 -11.61 4.35 18.95
C GLU A 72 -10.12 4.71 19.00
N ARG A 73 -9.42 4.53 17.89
CA ARG A 73 -8.00 4.88 17.80
C ARG A 73 -7.77 6.38 17.94
N ILE A 74 -8.60 7.20 17.30
CA ILE A 74 -8.56 8.67 17.44
C ILE A 74 -8.75 9.06 18.92
N ARG A 75 -9.78 8.51 19.57
CA ARG A 75 -10.05 8.77 21.01
C ARG A 75 -8.85 8.42 21.88
N SER A 76 -8.30 7.24 21.70
CA SER A 76 -7.13 6.77 22.47
C SER A 76 -5.90 7.68 22.27
N LEU A 77 -5.60 8.06 21.04
CA LEU A 77 -4.45 8.91 20.74
C LEU A 77 -4.62 10.33 21.28
N ARG A 78 -5.83 10.92 21.18
CA ARG A 78 -6.11 12.23 21.77
C ARG A 78 -6.02 12.21 23.30
N ALA A 79 -6.52 11.15 23.95
CA ALA A 79 -6.37 10.98 25.39
C ALA A 79 -4.90 10.86 25.83
N ALA A 80 -4.03 10.36 24.95
CA ALA A 80 -2.57 10.32 25.14
C ALA A 80 -1.87 11.65 24.77
N GLY A 81 -2.62 12.71 24.44
CA GLY A 81 -2.09 14.04 24.09
C GLY A 81 -1.44 14.11 22.70
N LYS A 82 -1.67 13.13 21.82
CA LYS A 82 -1.10 13.10 20.49
C LYS A 82 -1.80 14.08 19.54
N GLN A 83 -1.01 14.69 18.64
CA GLN A 83 -1.49 15.55 17.57
C GLN A 83 -1.76 14.73 16.31
N LEU A 84 -3.04 14.63 15.91
CA LEU A 84 -3.47 13.91 14.72
C LEU A 84 -3.54 14.89 13.55
N LYS A 85 -2.80 14.64 12.47
CA LYS A 85 -2.71 15.56 11.32
C LYS A 85 -3.38 15.02 10.08
N LEU A 86 -3.07 13.79 9.71
CA LEU A 86 -3.47 13.17 8.44
C LEU A 86 -4.13 11.82 8.67
N LEU A 87 -5.10 11.50 7.82
CA LEU A 87 -5.61 10.15 7.60
C LEU A 87 -5.24 9.75 6.17
N TYR A 88 -4.25 8.87 6.02
CA TYR A 88 -3.80 8.35 4.74
C TYR A 88 -4.56 7.09 4.35
N LEU A 89 -5.15 7.09 3.16
CA LEU A 89 -5.98 6.01 2.61
C LEU A 89 -5.63 5.72 1.16
N ILE A 90 -5.65 4.40 0.81
CA ILE A 90 -5.72 3.93 -0.58
C ILE A 90 -7.09 3.24 -0.74
N PRO A 91 -8.19 4.00 -0.91
CA PRO A 91 -9.53 3.45 -0.79
C PRO A 91 -9.98 2.56 -1.95
N THR A 92 -9.15 2.43 -2.99
CA THR A 92 -9.48 1.66 -4.19
C THR A 92 -8.33 0.73 -4.57
N PHE A 93 -8.58 -0.58 -4.53
CA PHE A 93 -7.60 -1.64 -4.85
C PHE A 93 -6.30 -1.45 -4.06
N GLN A 94 -6.45 -1.38 -2.77
CA GLN A 94 -5.46 -1.00 -1.76
C GLN A 94 -4.11 -1.73 -1.94
N ASN A 95 -3.03 -1.02 -1.76
CA ASN A 95 -1.68 -1.59 -1.70
C ASN A 95 -1.22 -1.67 -0.23
N PRO A 96 -1.04 -2.89 0.33
CA PRO A 96 -0.85 -4.17 -0.36
C PRO A 96 -2.09 -5.07 -0.43
N GLY A 97 -3.19 -4.75 0.25
CA GLY A 97 -4.30 -5.65 0.55
C GLY A 97 -5.19 -6.00 -0.65
N GLY A 98 -5.19 -5.22 -1.73
CA GLY A 98 -6.11 -5.41 -2.87
C GLY A 98 -7.57 -5.10 -2.55
N VAL A 99 -7.88 -4.70 -1.32
CA VAL A 99 -9.23 -4.41 -0.82
C VAL A 99 -9.74 -3.08 -1.39
N THR A 100 -11.05 -2.95 -1.53
CA THR A 100 -11.69 -1.68 -1.91
C THR A 100 -12.63 -1.23 -0.82
N LEU A 101 -12.41 -0.01 -0.31
CA LEU A 101 -13.26 0.62 0.70
C LEU A 101 -14.65 0.83 0.14
N SER A 102 -15.67 0.29 0.80
CA SER A 102 -17.07 0.35 0.36
C SER A 102 -17.59 1.80 0.37
N SER A 103 -18.62 2.08 -0.44
CA SER A 103 -19.22 3.43 -0.52
C SER A 103 -19.73 3.91 0.82
N GLU A 104 -20.35 3.03 1.61
CA GLU A 104 -20.86 3.34 2.94
C GLU A 104 -19.73 3.75 3.90
N ARG A 105 -18.63 2.98 3.91
CA ARG A 105 -17.48 3.30 4.75
C ARG A 105 -16.74 4.56 4.32
N ARG A 106 -16.71 4.88 3.01
CA ARG A 106 -16.18 6.17 2.53
C ARG A 106 -16.89 7.33 3.18
N LEU A 107 -18.22 7.32 3.20
CA LEU A 107 -19.03 8.37 3.84
C LEU A 107 -18.79 8.43 5.34
N ALA A 108 -18.83 7.29 6.03
CA ALA A 108 -18.58 7.22 7.47
C ALA A 108 -17.20 7.77 7.86
N ILE A 109 -16.16 7.43 7.11
CA ILE A 109 -14.79 7.91 7.35
C ILE A 109 -14.67 9.42 7.07
N ILE A 110 -15.33 9.93 6.04
CA ILE A 110 -15.38 11.38 5.76
C ILE A 110 -16.00 12.11 6.94
N ASP A 111 -17.14 11.64 7.46
CA ASP A 111 -17.83 12.27 8.59
C ASP A 111 -16.98 12.23 9.88
N ILE A 112 -16.31 11.10 10.16
CA ILE A 112 -15.37 10.99 11.27
C ILE A 112 -14.21 11.98 11.10
N ALA A 113 -13.54 11.99 9.97
CA ALA A 113 -12.40 12.87 9.74
C ALA A 113 -12.79 14.36 9.82
N ARG A 114 -13.95 14.72 9.27
CA ARG A 114 -14.51 16.08 9.35
C ARG A 114 -14.79 16.50 10.79
N SER A 115 -15.47 15.65 11.58
CA SER A 115 -15.81 15.94 12.98
C SER A 115 -14.58 16.07 13.86
N GLU A 116 -13.50 15.37 13.51
CA GLU A 116 -12.22 15.37 14.24
C GLU A 116 -11.21 16.39 13.72
N GLY A 117 -11.52 17.12 12.64
CA GLY A 117 -10.62 18.10 12.03
C GLY A 117 -9.36 17.47 11.44
N ILE A 118 -9.44 16.23 10.91
CA ILE A 118 -8.33 15.48 10.34
C ILE A 118 -8.40 15.54 8.82
N LEU A 119 -7.32 15.96 8.15
CA LEU A 119 -7.24 16.00 6.70
C LEU A 119 -7.07 14.58 6.13
N ILE A 120 -7.93 14.21 5.19
CA ILE A 120 -7.80 12.95 4.46
C ILE A 120 -6.83 13.14 3.30
N LEU A 121 -5.89 12.21 3.16
CA LEU A 121 -5.01 12.06 2.00
C LEU A 121 -5.42 10.80 1.23
N GLU A 122 -6.21 11.00 0.18
CA GLU A 122 -6.74 9.94 -0.68
C GLU A 122 -5.77 9.63 -1.81
N ASP A 123 -5.04 8.52 -1.73
CA ASP A 123 -4.12 8.05 -2.78
C ASP A 123 -4.82 7.04 -3.69
N ASN A 124 -5.00 7.38 -4.97
CA ASN A 124 -5.78 6.58 -5.91
C ASN A 124 -5.06 6.31 -7.24
N PRO A 125 -3.96 5.54 -7.23
CA PRO A 125 -3.24 5.21 -8.45
C PRO A 125 -3.91 4.13 -9.31
N TYR A 126 -4.88 3.37 -8.76
CA TYR A 126 -5.44 2.17 -9.41
C TYR A 126 -6.89 2.31 -9.85
N GLY A 127 -7.58 3.41 -9.56
CA GLY A 127 -9.03 3.55 -9.69
C GLY A 127 -9.62 3.22 -11.06
N LEU A 128 -8.83 3.35 -12.14
CA LEU A 128 -9.23 2.98 -13.49
C LEU A 128 -9.00 1.49 -13.82
N LEU A 129 -8.25 0.75 -12.99
CA LEU A 129 -7.81 -0.63 -13.25
C LEU A 129 -8.69 -1.65 -12.51
N TRP A 130 -9.99 -1.55 -12.68
CA TRP A 130 -10.98 -2.50 -12.16
C TRP A 130 -11.19 -3.67 -13.14
N PHE A 131 -11.67 -4.83 -12.64
CA PHE A 131 -11.83 -6.05 -13.44
C PHE A 131 -13.29 -6.38 -13.72
N ASP A 132 -14.08 -6.59 -12.69
CA ASP A 132 -15.43 -7.11 -12.84
C ASP A 132 -16.51 -6.01 -12.71
N ARG A 133 -16.23 -4.98 -11.92
CA ARG A 133 -17.10 -3.82 -11.73
C ARG A 133 -16.30 -2.55 -11.42
N PRO A 134 -16.80 -1.38 -11.84
CA PRO A 134 -16.17 -0.11 -11.51
C PRO A 134 -15.98 0.08 -10.00
N ALA A 135 -14.90 0.76 -9.63
CA ALA A 135 -14.68 1.18 -8.26
C ALA A 135 -15.72 2.23 -7.81
N PRO A 136 -16.02 2.32 -6.52
CA PRO A 136 -16.81 3.43 -5.98
C PRO A 136 -16.19 4.79 -6.34
N ALA A 137 -17.02 5.83 -6.37
CA ALA A 137 -16.57 7.20 -6.60
C ALA A 137 -15.50 7.61 -5.57
N ALA A 138 -14.53 8.41 -5.99
CA ALA A 138 -13.49 8.91 -5.10
C ALA A 138 -14.11 9.72 -3.94
N MET A 139 -13.51 9.65 -2.76
CA MET A 139 -13.96 10.38 -1.57
C MET A 139 -13.95 11.89 -1.82
N ARG A 140 -12.93 12.38 -2.53
CA ARG A 140 -12.82 13.79 -2.96
C ARG A 140 -14.00 14.26 -3.82
N SER A 141 -14.72 13.36 -4.52
CA SER A 141 -15.91 13.72 -5.29
C SER A 141 -17.16 14.02 -4.41
N VAL A 142 -17.12 13.66 -3.15
CA VAL A 142 -18.18 13.87 -2.17
C VAL A 142 -17.85 15.04 -1.24
N GLU A 143 -16.60 15.12 -0.79
CA GLU A 143 -16.12 16.16 0.13
C GLU A 143 -14.91 16.87 -0.47
N HIS A 144 -15.03 18.18 -0.70
CA HIS A 144 -13.98 18.96 -1.36
C HIS A 144 -13.00 19.62 -0.38
N ASP A 145 -13.42 20.01 0.81
CA ASP A 145 -12.61 20.83 1.71
C ASP A 145 -11.71 20.03 2.66
N GLY A 146 -12.11 18.81 2.99
CA GLY A 146 -11.40 17.95 3.95
C GLY A 146 -10.49 16.89 3.30
N ILE A 147 -10.30 16.89 1.96
CA ILE A 147 -9.59 15.81 1.26
C ILE A 147 -8.60 16.37 0.25
N VAL A 148 -7.36 15.89 0.31
CA VAL A 148 -6.38 15.98 -0.77
C VAL A 148 -6.35 14.65 -1.52
N TYR A 149 -6.69 14.69 -2.81
CA TYR A 149 -6.65 13.51 -3.68
C TYR A 149 -5.35 13.47 -4.48
N LEU A 150 -4.73 12.29 -4.53
CA LEU A 150 -3.52 12.03 -5.29
C LEU A 150 -3.81 11.11 -6.47
N GLY A 151 -3.40 11.52 -7.66
CA GLY A 151 -3.50 10.73 -8.88
C GLY A 151 -2.15 10.55 -9.57
N SER A 152 -2.07 9.57 -10.46
CA SER A 152 -0.83 9.29 -11.21
C SER A 152 -1.09 8.58 -12.52
N PHE A 153 -0.31 8.90 -13.55
CA PHE A 153 -0.24 8.14 -14.80
C PHE A 153 0.68 6.90 -14.72
N SER A 154 1.35 6.69 -13.58
CA SER A 154 2.33 5.60 -13.43
C SER A 154 1.74 4.19 -13.60
N LYS A 155 0.44 4.00 -13.37
CA LYS A 155 -0.23 2.69 -13.44
C LYS A 155 -1.18 2.57 -14.63
N THR A 156 -1.59 3.70 -15.19
CA THR A 156 -2.58 3.78 -16.26
C THR A 156 -1.99 4.14 -17.63
N LEU A 157 -0.72 4.60 -17.65
CA LEU A 157 0.02 4.90 -18.88
C LEU A 157 1.44 4.30 -18.78
N ALA A 158 2.36 4.99 -18.13
CA ALA A 158 3.72 4.49 -17.97
C ALA A 158 4.41 5.12 -16.74
N PRO A 159 5.07 4.33 -15.88
CA PRO A 159 5.74 4.83 -14.68
C PRO A 159 6.94 5.74 -14.98
N GLY A 160 7.58 5.58 -16.14
CA GLY A 160 8.76 6.33 -16.55
C GLY A 160 8.51 7.82 -16.82
N PHE A 161 7.28 8.22 -17.15
CA PHE A 161 6.95 9.64 -17.36
C PHE A 161 6.99 10.48 -16.09
N ARG A 162 6.86 9.87 -14.92
CA ARG A 162 6.88 10.60 -13.65
C ARG A 162 5.90 11.78 -13.62
N VAL A 163 4.67 11.59 -14.07
CA VAL A 163 3.60 12.59 -13.98
C VAL A 163 2.50 12.08 -13.05
N GLY A 164 2.18 12.89 -12.09
CA GLY A 164 1.06 12.72 -11.16
C GLY A 164 0.46 14.09 -10.83
N TRP A 165 -0.52 14.11 -9.97
CA TRP A 165 -1.18 15.34 -9.54
C TRP A 165 -1.78 15.22 -8.15
N ALA A 166 -2.00 16.37 -7.53
CA ALA A 166 -2.84 16.52 -6.37
C ALA A 166 -4.06 17.38 -6.73
N LEU A 167 -5.25 16.98 -6.26
CA LEU A 167 -6.41 17.85 -6.17
C LEU A 167 -6.59 18.23 -4.71
N ALA A 168 -6.52 19.51 -4.40
CA ALA A 168 -6.51 19.99 -3.04
C ALA A 168 -7.48 21.18 -2.87
N PRO A 169 -7.99 21.44 -1.65
CA PRO A 169 -8.65 22.68 -1.34
C PRO A 169 -7.75 23.88 -1.65
N HIS A 170 -8.33 24.99 -2.09
CA HIS A 170 -7.60 26.15 -2.61
C HIS A 170 -6.44 26.61 -1.71
N GLY A 171 -6.67 26.79 -0.41
CA GLY A 171 -5.60 27.21 0.52
C GLY A 171 -4.46 26.21 0.67
N ILE A 172 -4.76 24.90 0.54
CA ILE A 172 -3.74 23.83 0.53
C ILE A 172 -2.99 23.85 -0.80
N ARG A 173 -3.72 23.96 -1.91
CA ARG A 173 -3.14 24.01 -3.26
C ARG A 173 -2.10 25.13 -3.38
N GLU A 174 -2.38 26.35 -2.89
CA GLU A 174 -1.40 27.45 -2.91
C GLU A 174 -0.11 27.09 -2.18
N LYS A 175 -0.20 26.44 -1.03
CA LYS A 175 0.98 25.98 -0.28
C LYS A 175 1.71 24.85 -0.98
N LEU A 176 0.99 23.93 -1.62
CA LEU A 176 1.59 22.86 -2.43
C LEU A 176 2.38 23.42 -3.61
N VAL A 177 1.87 24.45 -4.29
CA VAL A 177 2.59 25.13 -5.40
C VAL A 177 3.90 25.71 -4.91
N LEU A 178 3.89 26.47 -3.80
CA LEU A 178 5.11 27.06 -3.23
C LEU A 178 6.10 25.99 -2.76
N ALA A 179 5.61 24.91 -2.15
CA ALA A 179 6.45 23.80 -1.71
C ALA A 179 7.05 23.04 -2.89
N ALA A 180 6.31 22.85 -3.99
CA ALA A 180 6.78 22.21 -5.22
C ALA A 180 7.84 23.09 -5.91
N GLU A 181 7.61 24.40 -6.02
CA GLU A 181 8.56 25.36 -6.56
C GLU A 181 9.90 25.32 -5.78
N ALA A 182 9.84 25.33 -4.46
CA ALA A 182 11.03 25.23 -3.62
C ALA A 182 11.77 23.89 -3.76
N ALA A 183 11.07 22.80 -4.10
CA ALA A 183 11.66 21.47 -4.21
C ALA A 183 12.30 21.19 -5.58
N ILE A 184 11.64 21.57 -6.68
CA ILE A 184 12.04 21.17 -8.05
C ILE A 184 11.83 22.29 -9.09
N LEU A 185 11.40 23.49 -8.71
CA LEU A 185 10.91 24.58 -9.56
C LEU A 185 9.61 24.19 -10.30
N SER A 186 9.66 23.22 -11.22
CA SER A 186 8.49 22.69 -11.92
C SER A 186 8.69 21.25 -12.34
N PRO A 187 7.63 20.43 -12.46
CA PRO A 187 7.68 19.14 -13.11
C PRO A 187 8.02 19.28 -14.61
N SER A 188 8.57 18.21 -15.21
CA SER A 188 8.95 18.18 -16.62
C SER A 188 7.81 18.61 -17.56
N SER A 189 7.95 19.76 -18.20
CA SER A 189 6.98 20.25 -19.18
C SER A 189 6.90 19.33 -20.42
N LEU A 190 8.04 18.77 -20.86
CA LEU A 190 8.06 17.82 -21.96
C LEU A 190 7.16 16.61 -21.69
N ASN A 191 7.28 16.01 -20.53
CA ASN A 191 6.49 14.83 -20.18
C ASN A 191 4.99 15.16 -20.06
N GLN A 192 4.65 16.34 -19.56
CA GLN A 192 3.26 16.82 -19.55
C GLN A 192 2.72 17.02 -20.96
N MET A 193 3.49 17.65 -21.87
CA MET A 193 3.08 17.84 -23.26
C MET A 193 2.88 16.51 -23.98
N VAL A 194 3.79 15.54 -23.82
CA VAL A 194 3.66 14.19 -24.41
C VAL A 194 2.38 13.50 -23.93
N ILE A 195 2.10 13.55 -22.63
CA ILE A 195 0.88 12.94 -22.08
C ILE A 195 -0.37 13.67 -22.59
N THR A 196 -0.36 15.00 -22.64
CA THR A 196 -1.48 15.79 -23.17
C THR A 196 -1.78 15.44 -24.64
N ASP A 197 -0.74 15.35 -25.47
CA ASP A 197 -0.89 14.98 -26.88
C ASP A 197 -1.41 13.55 -27.03
N TYR A 198 -0.88 12.60 -26.24
CA TYR A 198 -1.37 11.23 -26.20
C TYR A 198 -2.86 11.14 -25.81
N LEU A 199 -3.26 11.80 -24.74
CA LEU A 199 -4.66 11.81 -24.27
C LEU A 199 -5.63 12.46 -25.26
N ALA A 200 -5.14 13.45 -26.04
CA ALA A 200 -5.94 14.13 -27.06
C ALA A 200 -6.12 13.32 -28.35
N ARG A 201 -5.16 12.47 -28.72
CA ARG A 201 -5.11 11.80 -30.03
C ARG A 201 -5.30 10.30 -29.99
N ALA A 202 -4.92 9.64 -28.89
CA ALA A 202 -5.02 8.20 -28.76
C ALA A 202 -6.32 7.76 -28.08
N ASP A 203 -6.77 6.56 -28.39
CA ASP A 203 -7.84 5.90 -27.66
C ASP A 203 -7.30 5.36 -26.31
N TRP A 204 -6.99 6.28 -25.41
CA TRP A 204 -6.47 5.92 -24.09
C TRP A 204 -7.48 5.14 -23.22
N GLN A 205 -8.78 5.34 -23.46
CA GLN A 205 -9.83 4.59 -22.76
C GLN A 205 -9.84 3.13 -23.21
N GLY A 206 -9.77 2.88 -24.52
CA GLY A 206 -9.60 1.54 -25.07
C GLY A 206 -8.31 0.87 -24.57
N GLN A 207 -7.23 1.63 -24.42
CA GLN A 207 -5.99 1.10 -23.82
C GLN A 207 -6.18 0.70 -22.35
N ILE A 208 -6.96 1.43 -21.56
CA ILE A 208 -7.31 1.03 -20.19
C ILE A 208 -8.12 -0.27 -20.19
N ASP A 209 -9.03 -0.44 -21.13
CA ASP A 209 -9.82 -1.69 -21.24
C ASP A 209 -8.94 -2.89 -21.59
N VAL A 210 -7.94 -2.71 -22.46
CA VAL A 210 -6.91 -3.73 -22.71
C VAL A 210 -6.15 -4.08 -21.43
N PHE A 211 -5.74 -3.09 -20.64
CA PHE A 211 -5.06 -3.34 -19.35
C PHE A 211 -5.96 -4.07 -18.36
N ARG A 212 -7.24 -3.71 -18.26
CA ARG A 212 -8.21 -4.42 -17.41
C ARG A 212 -8.32 -5.89 -17.77
N GLY A 213 -8.43 -6.21 -19.07
CA GLY A 213 -8.48 -7.59 -19.56
C GLY A 213 -7.23 -8.38 -19.20
N LEU A 214 -6.06 -7.81 -19.49
CA LEU A 214 -4.76 -8.42 -19.24
C LEU A 214 -4.50 -8.68 -17.73
N TYR A 215 -4.81 -7.70 -16.88
CA TYR A 215 -4.60 -7.86 -15.43
C TYR A 215 -5.64 -8.77 -14.78
N ARG A 216 -6.87 -8.81 -15.30
CA ARG A 216 -7.89 -9.78 -14.88
C ARG A 216 -7.42 -11.20 -15.13
N GLU A 217 -6.95 -11.52 -16.34
CA GLU A 217 -6.43 -12.85 -16.68
C GLU A 217 -5.28 -13.28 -15.74
N ARG A 218 -4.38 -12.36 -15.45
CA ARG A 218 -3.26 -12.62 -14.53
C ARG A 218 -3.72 -12.82 -13.08
N ARG A 219 -4.66 -11.98 -12.60
CA ARG A 219 -5.28 -12.14 -11.29
C ARG A 219 -5.93 -13.52 -11.17
N ASP A 220 -6.73 -13.91 -12.16
CA ASP A 220 -7.46 -15.18 -12.17
C ASP A 220 -6.49 -16.36 -12.13
N ALA A 221 -5.41 -16.32 -12.94
CA ALA A 221 -4.36 -17.34 -12.90
C ALA A 221 -3.69 -17.47 -11.53
N MET A 222 -3.48 -16.33 -10.83
CA MET A 222 -2.92 -16.34 -9.47
C MET A 222 -3.88 -16.95 -8.46
N LEU A 223 -5.16 -16.56 -8.49
CA LEU A 223 -6.17 -17.07 -7.56
C LEU A 223 -6.43 -18.58 -7.77
N GLU A 224 -6.52 -19.03 -9.02
CA GLU A 224 -6.63 -20.45 -9.36
C GLU A 224 -5.44 -21.26 -8.83
N ALA A 225 -4.22 -20.77 -9.04
CA ALA A 225 -3.01 -21.43 -8.58
C ALA A 225 -2.90 -21.46 -7.04
N LEU A 226 -3.29 -20.38 -6.35
CA LEU A 226 -3.37 -20.35 -4.89
C LEU A 226 -4.39 -21.39 -4.38
N ALA A 227 -5.58 -21.43 -4.95
CA ALA A 227 -6.60 -22.42 -4.58
C ALA A 227 -6.15 -23.85 -4.83
N GLN A 228 -5.37 -24.10 -5.89
CA GLN A 228 -4.85 -25.43 -6.22
C GLN A 228 -3.71 -25.86 -5.30
N HIS A 229 -2.77 -24.95 -4.99
CA HIS A 229 -1.51 -25.33 -4.36
C HIS A 229 -1.40 -24.97 -2.88
N LEU A 230 -2.21 -24.01 -2.39
CA LEU A 230 -2.21 -23.51 -1.01
C LEU A 230 -3.63 -23.35 -0.45
N PRO A 231 -4.53 -24.36 -0.60
CA PRO A 231 -5.97 -24.23 -0.30
C PRO A 231 -6.26 -23.89 1.17
N ASP A 232 -5.35 -24.21 2.08
CA ASP A 232 -5.51 -24.00 3.52
C ASP A 232 -5.10 -22.61 4.00
N LEU A 233 -4.53 -21.79 3.11
CA LEU A 233 -4.14 -20.42 3.41
C LEU A 233 -5.24 -19.42 3.04
N GLN A 234 -5.17 -18.23 3.61
CA GLN A 234 -6.10 -17.14 3.33
C GLN A 234 -5.45 -16.09 2.44
N TRP A 235 -6.20 -15.58 1.47
CA TRP A 235 -5.78 -14.49 0.60
C TRP A 235 -6.92 -13.57 0.22
N THR A 236 -6.59 -12.36 -0.18
CA THR A 236 -7.57 -11.40 -0.70
C THR A 236 -7.92 -11.70 -2.16
N VAL A 237 -9.15 -11.36 -2.56
CA VAL A 237 -9.64 -11.47 -3.94
C VAL A 237 -9.88 -10.07 -4.49
N PRO A 238 -8.86 -9.44 -5.13
CA PRO A 238 -8.97 -8.07 -5.58
C PRO A 238 -9.84 -7.94 -6.84
N ASN A 239 -10.69 -6.91 -6.87
CA ASN A 239 -11.49 -6.56 -8.06
C ASN A 239 -10.78 -5.53 -8.96
N GLY A 240 -9.49 -5.34 -8.79
CA GLY A 240 -8.66 -4.41 -9.54
C GLY A 240 -7.26 -4.28 -8.94
N GLY A 241 -6.47 -3.36 -9.48
CA GLY A 241 -5.10 -3.13 -9.01
C GLY A 241 -4.13 -4.24 -9.40
N PHE A 242 -3.15 -4.51 -8.55
CA PHE A 242 -1.97 -5.31 -8.91
C PHE A 242 -1.61 -6.42 -7.92
N TYR A 243 -2.29 -6.53 -6.76
CA TYR A 243 -1.78 -7.29 -5.63
C TYR A 243 -2.81 -8.24 -5.04
N VAL A 244 -2.30 -9.39 -4.59
CA VAL A 244 -2.98 -10.31 -3.68
C VAL A 244 -2.21 -10.29 -2.37
N TRP A 245 -2.92 -10.22 -1.25
CA TRP A 245 -2.36 -10.32 0.09
C TRP A 245 -2.62 -11.73 0.62
N LEU A 246 -1.54 -12.48 0.83
CA LEU A 246 -1.56 -13.85 1.31
C LEU A 246 -1.17 -13.88 2.79
N THR A 247 -1.94 -14.61 3.60
CA THR A 247 -1.64 -14.88 5.01
C THR A 247 -1.14 -16.31 5.15
N LEU A 248 0.07 -16.48 5.65
CA LEU A 248 0.70 -17.77 5.95
C LEU A 248 0.17 -18.34 7.27
N THR A 249 0.44 -19.61 7.50
CA THR A 249 0.23 -20.26 8.79
C THR A 249 0.95 -19.49 9.90
N GLU A 250 0.31 -19.40 11.06
CA GLU A 250 0.90 -18.76 12.24
C GLU A 250 2.25 -19.41 12.61
N GLY A 251 3.21 -18.58 12.99
CA GLY A 251 4.58 -19.00 13.28
C GLY A 251 5.54 -18.91 12.10
N LEU A 252 5.06 -18.86 10.86
CA LEU A 252 5.93 -18.65 9.69
C LEU A 252 6.37 -17.18 9.56
N ASP A 253 7.63 -16.97 9.19
CA ASP A 253 8.22 -15.66 8.93
C ASP A 253 8.48 -15.45 7.44
N ALA A 254 7.62 -14.66 6.79
CA ALA A 254 7.74 -14.36 5.37
C ALA A 254 9.09 -13.72 5.00
N LYS A 255 9.69 -12.93 5.91
CA LYS A 255 11.02 -12.35 5.67
C LYS A 255 12.12 -13.40 5.75
N GLY A 256 12.06 -14.30 6.73
CA GLY A 256 12.99 -15.41 6.88
C GLY A 256 12.91 -16.45 5.74
N MET A 257 11.72 -16.65 5.17
CA MET A 257 11.49 -17.56 4.03
C MET A 257 12.00 -17.01 2.69
N LEU A 258 12.07 -15.68 2.52
CA LEU A 258 12.34 -15.04 1.23
C LEU A 258 13.63 -15.56 0.53
N PRO A 259 14.78 -15.78 1.20
CA PRO A 259 15.98 -16.32 0.55
C PRO A 259 15.76 -17.71 -0.06
N ARG A 260 14.92 -18.55 0.55
CA ARG A 260 14.57 -19.88 0.02
C ARG A 260 13.66 -19.76 -1.21
N ALA A 261 12.66 -18.88 -1.13
CA ALA A 261 11.78 -18.60 -2.28
C ALA A 261 12.58 -18.07 -3.49
N VAL A 262 13.55 -17.18 -3.27
CA VAL A 262 14.43 -16.67 -4.34
C VAL A 262 15.29 -17.78 -4.96
N LYS A 263 15.76 -18.75 -4.19
CA LYS A 263 16.45 -19.96 -4.74
C LYS A 263 15.54 -20.78 -5.65
N GLU A 264 14.24 -20.83 -5.33
CA GLU A 264 13.20 -21.44 -6.16
C GLU A 264 12.67 -20.49 -7.26
N LEU A 265 13.39 -19.39 -7.53
CA LEU A 265 13.07 -18.39 -8.56
C LEU A 265 11.70 -17.72 -8.36
N VAL A 266 11.29 -17.53 -7.11
CA VAL A 266 10.09 -16.78 -6.73
C VAL A 266 10.48 -15.65 -5.81
N ALA A 267 10.06 -14.42 -6.16
CA ALA A 267 10.21 -13.24 -5.31
C ALA A 267 8.84 -12.68 -4.91
N TYR A 268 8.72 -12.28 -3.67
CA TYR A 268 7.55 -11.60 -3.11
C TYR A 268 7.99 -10.48 -2.18
N THR A 269 7.03 -9.66 -1.74
CA THR A 269 7.33 -8.65 -0.71
C THR A 269 6.83 -9.15 0.65
N PRO A 270 7.71 -9.32 1.66
CA PRO A 270 7.29 -9.68 3.01
C PRO A 270 6.37 -8.64 3.63
N GLY A 271 5.39 -9.10 4.42
CA GLY A 271 4.37 -8.25 5.01
C GLY A 271 4.90 -7.18 5.95
N THR A 272 6.01 -7.45 6.64
CA THR A 272 6.64 -6.49 7.57
C THR A 272 7.00 -5.14 6.94
N ALA A 273 7.15 -5.07 5.61
CA ALA A 273 7.40 -3.82 4.91
C ALA A 273 6.19 -2.84 4.91
N PHE A 274 4.99 -3.34 5.19
CA PHE A 274 3.73 -2.59 5.09
C PHE A 274 3.14 -2.20 6.45
N TYR A 275 3.93 -2.36 7.52
CA TYR A 275 3.58 -1.98 8.88
C TYR A 275 4.69 -1.13 9.49
N ALA A 276 4.31 -0.04 10.14
CA ALA A 276 5.28 0.85 10.79
C ALA A 276 5.85 0.25 12.08
N ASP A 277 5.12 -0.66 12.72
CA ASP A 277 5.45 -1.33 13.98
C ASP A 277 6.16 -2.69 13.80
N GLY A 278 6.44 -3.11 12.56
CA GLY A 278 7.07 -4.38 12.25
C GLY A 278 6.13 -5.60 12.31
N SER A 279 4.83 -5.40 12.44
CA SER A 279 3.80 -6.44 12.29
C SER A 279 3.82 -7.09 10.90
N GLY A 280 2.96 -8.07 10.65
CA GLY A 280 2.80 -8.69 9.32
C GLY A 280 3.86 -9.74 8.98
N ARG A 281 4.48 -10.37 9.98
CA ARG A 281 5.52 -11.41 9.77
C ARG A 281 5.02 -12.61 8.96
N SER A 282 3.76 -13.00 9.16
CA SER A 282 3.12 -14.10 8.44
C SER A 282 2.41 -13.68 7.15
N ASN A 283 2.68 -12.49 6.64
CA ASN A 283 2.01 -12.00 5.44
C ASN A 283 2.97 -11.85 4.26
N ILE A 284 2.40 -12.02 3.05
CA ILE A 284 3.11 -11.87 1.78
C ILE A 284 2.26 -11.03 0.84
N ARG A 285 2.88 -10.03 0.18
CA ARG A 285 2.27 -9.40 -0.99
C ARG A 285 2.74 -10.08 -2.26
N LEU A 286 1.81 -10.63 -3.03
CA LEU A 286 2.01 -11.17 -4.37
C LEU A 286 1.60 -10.14 -5.42
N ALA A 287 2.42 -9.97 -6.48
CA ALA A 287 2.15 -9.04 -7.57
C ALA A 287 1.88 -9.83 -8.86
N PHE A 288 0.74 -9.59 -9.50
CA PHE A 288 0.36 -10.24 -10.76
C PHE A 288 0.50 -9.30 -11.98
N CYS A 289 0.97 -8.07 -11.79
CA CYS A 289 0.95 -7.07 -12.86
C CYS A 289 1.99 -7.26 -13.98
N TYR A 290 3.02 -8.07 -13.78
CA TYR A 290 4.09 -8.24 -14.77
C TYR A 290 4.15 -9.66 -15.37
N PRO A 291 4.18 -10.78 -14.62
CA PRO A 291 4.38 -12.12 -15.20
C PRO A 291 3.20 -12.55 -16.06
N GLN A 292 3.46 -13.44 -17.01
CA GLN A 292 2.41 -14.08 -17.80
C GLN A 292 1.63 -15.11 -16.96
N PRO A 293 0.38 -15.47 -17.33
CA PRO A 293 -0.42 -16.43 -16.57
C PRO A 293 0.27 -17.77 -16.29
N ALA A 294 1.03 -18.30 -17.25
CA ALA A 294 1.78 -19.54 -17.07
C ALA A 294 2.92 -19.38 -16.04
N GLU A 295 3.62 -18.26 -16.06
CA GLU A 295 4.68 -17.93 -15.09
C GLU A 295 4.12 -17.74 -13.69
N ILE A 296 2.92 -17.14 -13.58
CA ILE A 296 2.21 -16.97 -12.31
C ILE A 296 1.85 -18.34 -11.71
N ARG A 297 1.26 -19.25 -12.50
CA ARG A 297 0.91 -20.61 -12.02
C ARG A 297 2.15 -21.36 -11.55
N GLU A 298 3.25 -21.32 -12.32
CA GLU A 298 4.49 -21.96 -11.92
C GLU A 298 5.12 -21.30 -10.69
N GLY A 299 5.12 -19.97 -10.60
CA GLY A 299 5.60 -19.25 -9.43
C GLY A 299 4.85 -19.62 -8.15
N ILE A 300 3.52 -19.70 -8.19
CA ILE A 300 2.71 -20.12 -7.04
C ILE A 300 2.98 -21.59 -6.67
N ARG A 301 3.14 -22.49 -7.65
CA ARG A 301 3.52 -23.88 -7.39
C ARG A 301 4.85 -23.99 -6.63
N ARG A 302 5.86 -23.21 -7.04
CA ARG A 302 7.17 -23.14 -6.36
C ARG A 302 7.05 -22.54 -4.97
N LEU A 303 6.30 -21.45 -4.82
CA LEU A 303 6.04 -20.84 -3.52
C LEU A 303 5.41 -21.86 -2.56
N ALA A 304 4.45 -22.65 -3.04
CA ALA A 304 3.82 -23.69 -2.24
C ALA A 304 4.81 -24.75 -1.73
N THR A 305 5.80 -25.13 -2.55
CA THR A 305 6.88 -26.04 -2.11
C THR A 305 7.68 -25.43 -0.95
N VAL A 306 8.03 -24.14 -1.04
CA VAL A 306 8.75 -23.44 0.02
C VAL A 306 7.90 -23.36 1.30
N VAL A 307 6.62 -22.96 1.18
CA VAL A 307 5.72 -22.83 2.32
C VAL A 307 5.57 -24.17 3.07
N ARG A 308 5.34 -25.28 2.34
CA ARG A 308 5.21 -26.61 2.95
C ARG A 308 6.48 -27.03 3.66
N GLY A 309 7.66 -26.81 3.05
CA GLY A 309 8.93 -27.12 3.70
C GLY A 309 9.16 -26.34 4.99
N GLU A 310 8.72 -25.08 5.05
CA GLU A 310 8.77 -24.29 6.29
C GLU A 310 7.76 -24.77 7.34
N GLN A 311 6.56 -25.18 6.92
CA GLN A 311 5.56 -25.76 7.83
C GLN A 311 6.09 -27.07 8.45
N GLU A 312 6.66 -27.97 7.66
CA GLU A 312 7.27 -29.23 8.15
C GLU A 312 8.41 -28.96 9.15
N LEU A 313 9.25 -27.95 8.88
CA LEU A 313 10.29 -27.53 9.82
C LEU A 313 9.71 -27.01 11.13
N LEU A 314 8.69 -26.13 11.05
CA LEU A 314 8.02 -25.57 12.20
C LEU A 314 7.41 -26.68 13.08
N GLU A 315 6.72 -27.64 12.48
CA GLU A 315 6.13 -28.79 13.17
C GLU A 315 7.20 -29.65 13.86
N THR A 316 8.30 -29.94 13.15
CA THR A 316 9.41 -30.74 13.67
C THR A 316 10.03 -30.10 14.92
N PHE A 317 10.32 -28.80 14.86
CA PHE A 317 10.91 -28.08 16.01
C PHE A 317 9.91 -27.85 17.16
N SER A 318 8.62 -27.72 16.86
CA SER A 318 7.60 -27.60 17.88
C SER A 318 7.36 -28.91 18.61
N ALA A 319 7.47 -30.06 17.92
CA ALA A 319 7.29 -31.39 18.48
C ALA A 319 8.49 -31.82 19.36
N THR A 320 9.70 -31.35 19.07
CA THR A 320 10.93 -31.77 19.79
C THR A 320 11.16 -31.04 21.10
N GLY A 321 10.38 -29.97 21.42
CA GLY A 321 10.63 -29.14 22.61
C GLY A 321 11.97 -28.38 22.55
N PRO A 322 12.27 -27.51 23.51
CA PRO A 322 13.57 -26.85 23.53
C PRO A 322 14.66 -27.93 23.74
N ILE A 323 15.58 -28.03 22.77
CA ILE A 323 16.76 -28.88 22.91
C ILE A 323 17.46 -28.42 24.20
N PRO A 324 17.63 -29.28 25.21
CA PRO A 324 18.40 -28.90 26.40
C PRO A 324 19.81 -28.57 25.89
N VAL A 325 20.17 -27.29 25.88
CA VAL A 325 21.57 -26.91 25.75
C VAL A 325 22.23 -27.45 26.98
N ALA A 326 22.87 -28.63 26.89
CA ALA A 326 23.73 -29.13 27.91
C ALA A 326 24.84 -28.09 28.11
N TYR A 327 24.71 -27.24 29.10
CA TYR A 327 25.78 -26.37 29.53
C TYR A 327 26.88 -27.30 30.07
N ASP A 328 27.93 -27.51 29.27
CA ASP A 328 29.14 -28.17 29.75
C ASP A 328 29.99 -27.10 30.45
N PRO A 329 30.07 -27.10 31.78
CA PRO A 329 30.88 -26.14 32.53
C PRO A 329 32.39 -26.31 32.31
N HIS A 330 32.83 -27.31 31.52
CA HIS A 330 34.24 -27.60 31.24
C HIS A 330 34.70 -27.16 29.84
N VAL A 331 33.85 -26.59 28.99
CA VAL A 331 34.27 -26.00 27.71
C VAL A 331 34.78 -24.59 27.94
N ALA A 332 36.09 -24.54 28.16
CA ALA A 332 37.04 -23.45 27.98
C ALA A 332 36.65 -21.99 28.35
N SER A 333 37.36 -21.48 29.31
CA SER A 333 37.56 -20.05 29.55
C SER A 333 37.97 -19.29 28.28
N PRO A 334 37.54 -18.05 28.08
CA PRO A 334 38.00 -17.22 26.96
C PRO A 334 39.52 -16.99 27.08
N PRO A 335 40.23 -16.85 25.95
CA PRO A 335 41.65 -16.54 25.97
C PRO A 335 41.92 -15.20 26.64
N PRO A 336 43.08 -15.03 27.32
CA PRO A 336 43.41 -13.82 28.05
C PRO A 336 43.53 -12.63 27.07
N ASN A 337 42.99 -11.49 27.49
CA ASN A 337 43.17 -10.22 26.82
C ASN A 337 44.67 -9.98 26.57
N ILE A 338 45.03 -9.85 25.29
CA ILE A 338 46.34 -9.28 24.90
C ILE A 338 46.15 -7.76 24.91
N ALA A 339 46.90 -7.11 25.79
CA ALA A 339 46.98 -5.66 25.94
C ALA A 339 47.60 -5.03 24.68
#